data_1facbf1988b51d12b1364e0b144a8f9f
#
_entry.id   1facbf1988b51d12b1364e0b144a8f9f
#
_cell.length_a   1.000
_cell.length_b   1.000
_cell.length_c   1.000
_cell.angle_alpha   90.00
_cell.angle_beta   90.00
_cell.angle_gamma   90.00
#
_symmetry.space_group_name_H-M   'P 1'
#
loop_
_entity.id
_entity.type
_entity.pdbx_description
1 polymer ?
#
loop_
_entity_poly.entity_id
_entity_poly.type
_entity_poly.pdbx_seq_one_letter_code
_entity_poly.pdbx_strand_id
1 'polypeptide(L)'
;VNWINNVVRPKIRGLWQKRDMPENLWVKCPETGQMVFHRDLEANQFVIPGSGYHMRIGAEARLKSFFDGGKFEAVTAPEVSADPLKFRDEKRYADRLKEARAKTGMHDALLIGFGTLDGLPAVAAVQDFSFMGGSLGMAAGEAIITGMMKALELKVPYILFVSSGGARMQEGILSLMQMPRTTVAVQRLREAKLPYIVVLTNPTTGGVTASYAMLGDIHIAEPGALIGFAGPRVIEQTIREKLPDGFQRSEYLLEHGMIDMVIHRHDLRETLSRICRLLVTERKHRAGMNNVKLRKKAAAAGAAPEIKLPATAGQIATAEPEPAPPGNQLDGITPPPGPSS
;
A
#
# COMPACT_ATOMS: atom_id res chain seq x y z
N VAL A 1 2.27 -25.56 -56.54
CA VAL A 1 1.86 -25.92 -55.15
C VAL A 1 2.49 -24.97 -54.13
N ASN A 2 3.49 -24.14 -54.49
CA ASN A 2 4.17 -23.22 -53.54
C ASN A 2 3.44 -21.88 -53.27
N TRP A 3 2.50 -21.47 -54.13
CA TRP A 3 1.79 -20.19 -53.99
C TRP A 3 0.85 -20.17 -52.80
N ILE A 4 0.14 -21.26 -52.52
CA ILE A 4 -0.79 -21.38 -51.39
C ILE A 4 -0.03 -21.30 -50.04
N ASN A 5 1.16 -21.87 -49.98
CA ASN A 5 1.95 -21.85 -48.74
C ASN A 5 2.64 -20.50 -48.47
N ASN A 6 3.02 -19.75 -49.50
CA ASN A 6 3.82 -18.54 -49.34
C ASN A 6 2.97 -17.24 -49.30
N VAL A 7 1.78 -17.22 -49.91
CA VAL A 7 0.97 -16.00 -50.01
C VAL A 7 -0.34 -16.11 -49.24
N VAL A 8 -1.03 -17.25 -49.28
CA VAL A 8 -2.35 -17.38 -48.66
C VAL A 8 -2.26 -17.71 -47.16
N ARG A 9 -1.37 -18.61 -46.76
CA ARG A 9 -1.17 -18.95 -45.33
C ARG A 9 -0.70 -17.80 -44.44
N PRO A 10 0.24 -16.92 -44.84
CA PRO A 10 0.62 -15.76 -44.05
C PRO A 10 -0.50 -14.74 -43.90
N LYS A 11 -1.31 -14.51 -44.96
CA LYS A 11 -2.46 -13.59 -44.91
C LYS A 11 -3.60 -14.11 -44.01
N ILE A 12 -3.87 -15.42 -44.04
CA ILE A 12 -4.87 -16.03 -43.18
C ILE A 12 -4.43 -16.06 -41.69
N ARG A 13 -3.10 -16.25 -41.43
CA ARG A 13 -2.55 -16.12 -40.09
C ARG A 13 -2.63 -14.70 -39.51
N GLY A 14 -2.55 -13.66 -40.33
CA GLY A 14 -2.70 -12.26 -39.95
C GLY A 14 -4.16 -11.88 -39.64
N LEU A 15 -5.15 -12.59 -40.19
CA LEU A 15 -6.58 -12.38 -39.93
C LEU A 15 -7.08 -13.12 -38.69
N TRP A 16 -6.35 -14.12 -38.22
CA TRP A 16 -6.57 -14.80 -36.95
C TRP A 16 -5.55 -14.28 -35.93
N GLN A 17 -5.50 -12.97 -35.68
CA GLN A 17 -5.04 -12.51 -34.37
C GLN A 17 -5.97 -13.16 -33.36
N LYS A 18 -5.46 -14.18 -32.66
CA LYS A 18 -6.09 -14.63 -31.42
C LYS A 18 -6.32 -13.37 -30.60
N ARG A 19 -7.58 -12.91 -30.51
CA ARG A 19 -7.98 -12.12 -29.40
C ARG A 19 -7.61 -12.96 -28.19
N ASP A 20 -6.72 -12.46 -27.33
CA ASP A 20 -6.45 -13.05 -26.04
C ASP A 20 -7.79 -13.04 -25.29
N MET A 21 -8.57 -14.10 -25.52
CA MET A 21 -9.71 -14.39 -24.70
C MET A 21 -9.14 -14.93 -23.39
N PRO A 22 -9.47 -14.34 -22.26
CA PRO A 22 -9.05 -14.86 -20.96
C PRO A 22 -9.43 -16.35 -20.89
N GLU A 23 -8.49 -17.20 -20.50
CA GLU A 23 -8.72 -18.66 -20.41
C GLU A 23 -9.88 -19.02 -19.47
N ASN A 24 -10.30 -18.11 -18.58
CA ASN A 24 -11.43 -18.23 -17.68
C ASN A 24 -12.45 -17.10 -17.93
N LEU A 25 -13.35 -17.30 -18.86
CA LEU A 25 -14.50 -16.39 -19.11
C LEU A 25 -15.46 -16.30 -17.92
N TRP A 26 -15.48 -17.33 -17.06
CA TRP A 26 -16.38 -17.47 -15.92
C TRP A 26 -15.62 -17.57 -14.60
N VAL A 27 -16.07 -16.83 -13.62
CA VAL A 27 -15.51 -16.80 -12.26
C VAL A 27 -16.58 -17.30 -11.29
N LYS A 28 -16.21 -18.23 -10.42
CA LYS A 28 -17.11 -18.79 -9.40
C LYS A 28 -17.08 -17.91 -8.15
N CYS A 29 -18.25 -17.49 -7.68
CA CYS A 29 -18.38 -16.79 -6.40
C CYS A 29 -17.93 -17.71 -5.25
N PRO A 30 -17.00 -17.30 -4.38
CA PRO A 30 -16.56 -18.11 -3.26
C PRO A 30 -17.65 -18.38 -2.21
N GLU A 31 -18.62 -17.49 -2.07
CA GLU A 31 -19.70 -17.62 -1.08
C GLU A 31 -20.89 -18.41 -1.61
N THR A 32 -21.40 -18.04 -2.77
CA THR A 32 -22.65 -18.62 -3.29
C THR A 32 -22.44 -19.73 -4.30
N GLY A 33 -21.20 -19.89 -4.82
CA GLY A 33 -20.90 -20.82 -5.89
C GLY A 33 -21.44 -20.41 -7.28
N GLN A 34 -22.12 -19.27 -7.39
CA GLN A 34 -22.64 -18.73 -8.65
C GLN A 34 -21.50 -18.46 -9.64
N MET A 35 -21.73 -18.76 -10.90
CA MET A 35 -20.81 -18.43 -11.99
C MET A 35 -21.13 -17.03 -12.53
N VAL A 36 -20.14 -16.16 -12.60
CA VAL A 36 -20.27 -14.78 -13.10
C VAL A 36 -19.30 -14.58 -14.25
N PHE A 37 -19.73 -13.88 -15.28
CA PHE A 37 -18.91 -13.61 -16.44
C PHE A 37 -17.83 -12.55 -16.10
N HIS A 38 -16.59 -12.80 -16.48
CA HIS A 38 -15.44 -11.96 -16.09
C HIS A 38 -15.62 -10.49 -16.50
N ARG A 39 -16.18 -10.24 -17.68
CA ARG A 39 -16.44 -8.89 -18.18
C ARG A 39 -17.47 -8.12 -17.32
N ASP A 40 -18.47 -8.83 -16.81
CA ASP A 40 -19.47 -8.22 -15.92
C ASP A 40 -18.86 -7.88 -14.55
N LEU A 41 -17.92 -8.72 -14.08
CA LEU A 41 -17.14 -8.43 -12.88
C LEU A 41 -16.24 -7.20 -13.04
N GLU A 42 -15.55 -7.06 -14.17
CA GLU A 42 -14.76 -5.86 -14.46
C GLU A 42 -15.62 -4.60 -14.47
N ALA A 43 -16.77 -4.64 -15.17
CA ALA A 43 -17.72 -3.53 -15.22
C ALA A 43 -18.27 -3.18 -13.83
N ASN A 44 -18.41 -4.16 -12.94
CA ASN A 44 -18.88 -4.01 -11.56
C ASN A 44 -17.74 -3.86 -10.54
N GLN A 45 -16.56 -3.41 -10.95
CA GLN A 45 -15.39 -3.23 -10.08
C GLN A 45 -15.02 -4.50 -9.28
N PHE A 46 -15.18 -5.68 -9.86
CA PHE A 46 -14.92 -6.97 -9.19
C PHE A 46 -15.75 -7.22 -7.92
N VAL A 47 -16.92 -6.62 -7.82
CA VAL A 47 -17.95 -6.99 -6.85
C VAL A 47 -18.94 -7.92 -7.51
N ILE A 48 -19.22 -9.08 -6.91
CA ILE A 48 -20.11 -10.08 -7.49
C ILE A 48 -21.56 -9.59 -7.38
N PRO A 49 -22.27 -9.43 -8.52
CA PRO A 49 -23.69 -9.09 -8.49
C PRO A 49 -24.48 -10.16 -7.71
N GLY A 50 -25.41 -9.71 -6.87
CA GLY A 50 -26.28 -10.59 -6.09
C GLY A 50 -25.73 -10.97 -4.71
N SER A 51 -24.47 -11.41 -4.57
CA SER A 51 -23.88 -11.69 -3.25
C SER A 51 -23.23 -10.46 -2.60
N GLY A 52 -22.82 -9.47 -3.41
CA GLY A 52 -22.02 -8.34 -2.91
C GLY A 52 -20.59 -8.70 -2.54
N TYR A 53 -20.15 -9.92 -2.84
CA TYR A 53 -18.80 -10.37 -2.48
C TYR A 53 -17.73 -9.54 -3.20
N HIS A 54 -16.79 -8.99 -2.44
CA HIS A 54 -15.68 -8.18 -2.94
C HIS A 54 -14.51 -9.08 -3.34
N MET A 55 -14.38 -9.34 -4.64
CA MET A 55 -13.22 -10.02 -5.18
C MET A 55 -11.99 -9.12 -5.20
N ARG A 56 -10.82 -9.73 -5.32
CA ARG A 56 -9.58 -8.96 -5.51
C ARG A 56 -9.62 -8.20 -6.82
N ILE A 57 -9.16 -6.96 -6.79
CA ILE A 57 -9.05 -6.08 -7.95
C ILE A 57 -7.57 -5.71 -8.15
N GLY A 58 -7.10 -5.73 -9.39
CA GLY A 58 -5.72 -5.36 -9.72
C GLY A 58 -5.44 -3.87 -9.48
N ALA A 59 -4.16 -3.55 -9.25
CA ALA A 59 -3.76 -2.20 -8.88
C ALA A 59 -4.14 -1.13 -9.92
N GLU A 60 -3.92 -1.41 -11.20
CA GLU A 60 -4.26 -0.48 -12.28
C GLU A 60 -5.77 -0.24 -12.38
N ALA A 61 -6.58 -1.31 -12.29
CA ALA A 61 -8.04 -1.21 -12.32
C ALA A 61 -8.56 -0.41 -11.12
N ARG A 62 -7.94 -0.59 -9.93
CA ARG A 62 -8.28 0.19 -8.73
C ARG A 62 -7.97 1.66 -8.91
N LEU A 63 -6.79 2.03 -9.41
CA LEU A 63 -6.45 3.43 -9.66
C LEU A 63 -7.36 4.06 -10.73
N LYS A 64 -7.68 3.32 -11.79
CA LYS A 64 -8.63 3.77 -12.82
C LYS A 64 -10.03 4.02 -12.27
N SER A 65 -10.51 3.19 -11.34
CA SER A 65 -11.82 3.39 -10.71
C SER A 65 -11.83 4.54 -9.69
N PHE A 66 -10.65 4.87 -9.14
CA PHE A 66 -10.49 5.89 -8.12
C PHE A 66 -10.35 7.30 -8.68
N PHE A 67 -9.50 7.50 -9.68
CA PHE A 67 -9.22 8.83 -10.25
C PHE A 67 -10.24 9.27 -11.30
N ASP A 68 -10.39 10.57 -11.47
CA ASP A 68 -11.31 11.21 -12.40
C ASP A 68 -11.05 10.75 -13.83
N GLY A 69 -12.11 10.23 -14.48
CA GLY A 69 -12.00 9.70 -15.83
C GLY A 69 -11.00 8.57 -16.02
N GLY A 70 -10.58 7.91 -14.93
CA GLY A 70 -9.60 6.84 -14.94
C GLY A 70 -8.17 7.30 -15.26
N LYS A 71 -7.89 8.61 -15.16
CA LYS A 71 -6.61 9.21 -15.56
C LYS A 71 -5.73 9.49 -14.36
N PHE A 72 -4.50 9.00 -14.40
CA PHE A 72 -3.47 9.30 -13.40
C PHE A 72 -2.08 9.26 -14.04
N GLU A 73 -1.16 9.97 -13.43
CA GLU A 73 0.27 9.90 -13.71
C GLU A 73 0.89 8.83 -12.81
N ALA A 74 1.55 7.83 -13.41
CA ALA A 74 2.25 6.82 -12.63
C ALA A 74 3.52 7.40 -12.00
N VAL A 75 3.68 7.20 -10.69
CA VAL A 75 4.87 7.64 -9.96
C VAL A 75 5.82 6.45 -9.82
N THR A 76 7.00 6.58 -10.38
CA THR A 76 8.02 5.51 -10.36
C THR A 76 8.88 5.64 -9.10
N ALA A 77 9.00 4.55 -8.34
CA ALA A 77 9.93 4.46 -7.22
C ALA A 77 11.35 4.17 -7.72
N PRO A 78 12.38 4.59 -6.95
CA PRO A 78 13.77 4.21 -7.24
C PRO A 78 13.95 2.69 -7.27
N GLU A 79 14.86 2.24 -8.12
CA GLU A 79 15.22 0.81 -8.18
C GLU A 79 15.97 0.39 -6.91
N VAL A 80 15.66 -0.80 -6.44
CA VAL A 80 16.34 -1.46 -5.32
C VAL A 80 16.98 -2.76 -5.77
N SER A 81 17.98 -3.24 -5.03
CA SER A 81 18.60 -4.54 -5.31
C SER A 81 17.55 -5.66 -5.28
N ALA A 82 17.46 -6.44 -6.34
CA ALA A 82 16.38 -7.42 -6.51
C ALA A 82 16.51 -8.63 -5.55
N ASP A 83 17.73 -9.10 -5.29
CA ASP A 83 17.98 -10.29 -4.45
C ASP A 83 19.36 -10.21 -3.77
N PRO A 84 19.54 -9.29 -2.78
CA PRO A 84 20.82 -9.11 -2.12
C PRO A 84 21.22 -10.31 -1.26
N LEU A 85 20.25 -11.09 -0.78
CA LEU A 85 20.50 -12.27 0.06
C LEU A 85 20.74 -13.54 -0.76
N LYS A 86 20.54 -13.49 -2.09
CA LYS A 86 20.64 -14.65 -3.00
C LYS A 86 19.81 -15.83 -2.48
N PHE A 87 18.57 -15.51 -2.03
CA PHE A 87 17.67 -16.49 -1.40
C PHE A 87 17.26 -17.57 -2.38
N ARG A 88 17.26 -18.80 -1.88
CA ARG A 88 16.81 -19.99 -2.59
C ARG A 88 16.11 -20.94 -1.64
N ASP A 89 14.91 -21.36 -2.00
CA ASP A 89 14.21 -22.52 -1.48
C ASP A 89 14.11 -23.57 -2.60
N GLU A 90 12.92 -24.00 -3.00
CA GLU A 90 12.70 -24.82 -4.20
C GLU A 90 13.08 -24.10 -5.50
N LYS A 91 12.92 -22.75 -5.52
CA LYS A 91 13.29 -21.87 -6.62
C LYS A 91 14.12 -20.69 -6.12
N ARG A 92 14.99 -20.13 -6.97
CA ARG A 92 15.68 -18.87 -6.65
C ARG A 92 14.68 -17.73 -6.56
N TYR A 93 14.87 -16.81 -5.63
CA TYR A 93 14.00 -15.63 -5.49
C TYR A 93 13.96 -14.76 -6.75
N ALA A 94 15.09 -14.58 -7.43
CA ALA A 94 15.15 -13.88 -8.70
C ALA A 94 14.23 -14.49 -9.78
N ASP A 95 14.10 -15.82 -9.82
CA ASP A 95 13.20 -16.50 -10.76
C ASP A 95 11.73 -16.28 -10.39
N ARG A 96 11.40 -16.28 -9.08
CA ARG A 96 10.05 -15.93 -8.59
C ARG A 96 9.66 -14.51 -8.94
N LEU A 97 10.59 -13.54 -8.81
CA LEU A 97 10.36 -12.15 -9.21
C LEU A 97 10.09 -12.05 -10.71
N LYS A 98 10.88 -12.74 -11.53
CA LYS A 98 10.68 -12.76 -12.98
C LYS A 98 9.30 -13.33 -13.35
N GLU A 99 8.91 -14.44 -12.76
CA GLU A 99 7.57 -15.05 -12.96
C GLU A 99 6.45 -14.09 -12.52
N ALA A 100 6.57 -13.46 -11.36
CA ALA A 100 5.58 -12.52 -10.85
C ALA A 100 5.43 -11.29 -11.76
N ARG A 101 6.54 -10.72 -12.22
CA ARG A 101 6.57 -9.61 -13.18
C ARG A 101 5.92 -9.98 -14.50
N ALA A 102 6.25 -11.14 -15.05
CA ALA A 102 5.67 -11.63 -16.31
C ALA A 102 4.16 -11.87 -16.19
N LYS A 103 3.70 -12.37 -15.03
CA LYS A 103 2.28 -12.66 -14.78
C LYS A 103 1.45 -11.40 -14.56
N THR A 104 1.99 -10.39 -13.88
CA THR A 104 1.22 -9.21 -13.43
C THR A 104 1.46 -7.97 -14.26
N GLY A 105 2.55 -7.93 -15.05
CA GLY A 105 3.00 -6.72 -15.73
C GLY A 105 3.56 -5.65 -14.79
N MET A 106 3.61 -5.91 -13.49
CA MET A 106 4.07 -4.97 -12.47
C MET A 106 5.55 -5.18 -12.15
N HIS A 107 6.24 -4.10 -11.77
CA HIS A 107 7.63 -4.17 -11.32
C HIS A 107 7.74 -4.85 -9.94
N ASP A 108 6.84 -4.51 -9.01
CA ASP A 108 6.69 -5.12 -7.68
C ASP A 108 5.22 -4.98 -7.21
N ALA A 109 4.93 -5.32 -5.97
CA ALA A 109 3.59 -5.45 -5.41
C ALA A 109 2.83 -4.11 -5.25
N LEU A 110 3.39 -2.96 -5.63
CA LEU A 110 2.74 -1.66 -5.42
C LEU A 110 2.78 -0.80 -6.68
N LEU A 111 1.65 -0.16 -6.99
CA LEU A 111 1.51 0.85 -8.03
C LEU A 111 1.10 2.18 -7.41
N ILE A 112 1.76 3.27 -7.81
CA ILE A 112 1.49 4.62 -7.31
C ILE A 112 0.96 5.47 -8.45
N GLY A 113 -0.12 6.22 -8.19
CA GLY A 113 -0.68 7.20 -9.12
C GLY A 113 -0.85 8.57 -8.49
N PHE A 114 -0.63 9.60 -9.26
CA PHE A 114 -1.02 10.96 -8.96
C PHE A 114 -2.13 11.40 -9.92
N GLY A 115 -3.20 11.96 -9.39
CA GLY A 115 -4.36 12.37 -10.20
C GLY A 115 -5.33 13.23 -9.42
N THR A 116 -6.55 13.34 -9.92
CA THR A 116 -7.61 14.08 -9.24
C THR A 116 -8.74 13.15 -8.80
N LEU A 117 -9.32 13.44 -7.65
CA LEU A 117 -10.49 12.80 -7.07
C LEU A 117 -11.58 13.86 -6.89
N ASP A 118 -12.57 13.88 -7.76
CA ASP A 118 -13.57 14.96 -7.89
C ASP A 118 -12.94 16.35 -7.94
N GLY A 119 -11.89 16.52 -8.77
CA GLY A 119 -11.14 17.75 -8.93
C GLY A 119 -10.15 18.04 -7.80
N LEU A 120 -10.08 17.26 -6.72
CA LEU A 120 -9.08 17.41 -5.67
C LEU A 120 -7.83 16.60 -6.03
N PRO A 121 -6.64 17.21 -6.14
CA PRO A 121 -5.41 16.46 -6.38
C PRO A 121 -5.09 15.55 -5.19
N ALA A 122 -4.67 14.33 -5.49
CA ALA A 122 -4.31 13.32 -4.50
C ALA A 122 -3.26 12.36 -5.05
N VAL A 123 -2.44 11.79 -4.18
CA VAL A 123 -1.61 10.63 -4.48
C VAL A 123 -2.29 9.40 -3.90
N ALA A 124 -2.44 8.38 -4.74
CA ALA A 124 -2.95 7.10 -4.29
C ALA A 124 -1.96 5.99 -4.63
N ALA A 125 -1.83 5.01 -3.76
CA ALA A 125 -1.06 3.80 -3.99
C ALA A 125 -1.90 2.56 -3.75
N VAL A 126 -1.67 1.52 -4.54
CA VAL A 126 -2.40 0.26 -4.45
C VAL A 126 -1.42 -0.88 -4.35
N GLN A 127 -1.52 -1.63 -3.27
CA GLN A 127 -0.79 -2.87 -3.06
C GLN A 127 -1.59 -4.03 -3.65
N ASP A 128 -0.98 -4.76 -4.58
CA ASP A 128 -1.64 -5.81 -5.36
C ASP A 128 -1.26 -7.20 -4.85
N PHE A 129 -2.26 -7.93 -4.40
CA PHE A 129 -2.06 -9.29 -3.89
C PHE A 129 -1.61 -10.28 -4.96
N SER A 130 -1.86 -10.01 -6.24
CA SER A 130 -1.47 -10.88 -7.34
C SER A 130 0.05 -10.98 -7.49
N PHE A 131 0.79 -9.94 -7.09
CA PHE A 131 2.24 -9.95 -7.05
C PHE A 131 2.75 -10.53 -5.73
N MET A 132 3.14 -11.79 -5.73
CA MET A 132 3.71 -12.51 -4.58
C MET A 132 2.93 -12.31 -3.26
N GLY A 133 1.58 -12.38 -3.33
CA GLY A 133 0.72 -12.17 -2.17
C GLY A 133 0.70 -10.74 -1.64
N GLY A 134 1.04 -9.74 -2.45
CA GLY A 134 1.14 -8.35 -2.02
C GLY A 134 2.20 -8.13 -0.94
N SER A 135 3.19 -9.02 -0.84
CA SER A 135 4.13 -9.02 0.29
C SER A 135 5.03 -7.79 0.32
N LEU A 136 5.28 -7.29 1.54
CA LEU A 136 6.16 -6.17 1.80
C LEU A 136 7.63 -6.60 1.64
N GLY A 137 8.23 -6.25 0.52
CA GLY A 137 9.66 -6.35 0.25
C GLY A 137 10.31 -4.96 0.16
N MET A 138 11.61 -4.92 -0.14
CA MET A 138 12.36 -3.65 -0.28
C MET A 138 11.74 -2.75 -1.34
N ALA A 139 11.40 -3.29 -2.52
CA ALA A 139 10.81 -2.52 -3.60
C ALA A 139 9.40 -1.99 -3.24
N ALA A 140 8.56 -2.82 -2.61
CA ALA A 140 7.26 -2.37 -2.12
C ALA A 140 7.38 -1.29 -1.04
N GLY A 141 8.31 -1.47 -0.09
CA GLY A 141 8.59 -0.47 0.95
C GLY A 141 9.07 0.86 0.38
N GLU A 142 9.99 0.83 -0.58
CA GLU A 142 10.48 2.03 -1.28
C GLU A 142 9.35 2.71 -2.05
N ALA A 143 8.48 1.96 -2.71
CA ALA A 143 7.33 2.50 -3.42
C ALA A 143 6.32 3.19 -2.47
N ILE A 144 6.04 2.60 -1.30
CA ILE A 144 5.18 3.24 -0.28
C ILE A 144 5.78 4.57 0.16
N ILE A 145 7.07 4.60 0.49
CA ILE A 145 7.79 5.81 0.89
C ILE A 145 7.76 6.86 -0.23
N THR A 146 8.04 6.44 -1.46
CA THR A 146 8.01 7.34 -2.63
C THR A 146 6.63 7.99 -2.81
N GLY A 147 5.55 7.22 -2.67
CA GLY A 147 4.19 7.76 -2.73
C GLY A 147 3.91 8.78 -1.62
N MET A 148 4.33 8.49 -0.39
CA MET A 148 4.21 9.41 0.74
C MET A 148 5.03 10.69 0.54
N MET A 149 6.27 10.57 0.04
CA MET A 149 7.12 11.73 -0.25
C MET A 149 6.57 12.56 -1.41
N LYS A 150 5.97 11.93 -2.43
CA LYS A 150 5.29 12.65 -3.51
C LYS A 150 4.08 13.44 -3.00
N ALA A 151 3.28 12.84 -2.12
CA ALA A 151 2.17 13.54 -1.47
C ALA A 151 2.66 14.73 -0.62
N LEU A 152 3.80 14.57 0.07
CA LEU A 152 4.44 15.62 0.85
C LEU A 152 4.93 16.78 -0.04
N GLU A 153 5.61 16.47 -1.16
CA GLU A 153 6.09 17.42 -2.16
C GLU A 153 4.94 18.27 -2.73
N LEU A 154 3.88 17.61 -3.14
CA LEU A 154 2.70 18.22 -3.75
C LEU A 154 1.73 18.84 -2.72
N LYS A 155 1.91 18.54 -1.43
CA LYS A 155 1.04 18.99 -0.31
C LYS A 155 -0.41 18.53 -0.48
N VAL A 156 -0.60 17.29 -0.91
CA VAL A 156 -1.90 16.64 -1.17
C VAL A 156 -2.14 15.46 -0.23
N PRO A 157 -3.39 14.98 -0.08
CA PRO A 157 -3.69 13.75 0.64
C PRO A 157 -2.98 12.53 0.03
N TYR A 158 -2.61 11.57 0.88
CA TYR A 158 -2.12 10.25 0.48
C TYR A 158 -3.13 9.18 0.86
N ILE A 159 -3.56 8.39 -0.13
CA ILE A 159 -4.50 7.29 0.04
C ILE A 159 -3.78 5.98 -0.30
N LEU A 160 -3.83 4.99 0.60
CA LEU A 160 -3.21 3.69 0.38
C LEU A 160 -4.25 2.57 0.44
N PHE A 161 -4.45 1.88 -0.67
CA PHE A 161 -5.22 0.64 -0.73
C PHE A 161 -4.29 -0.53 -0.45
N VAL A 162 -4.56 -1.26 0.62
CA VAL A 162 -3.68 -2.32 1.10
C VAL A 162 -4.29 -3.70 0.86
N SER A 163 -3.51 -4.58 0.21
CA SER A 163 -3.82 -6.01 0.10
C SER A 163 -2.53 -6.81 0.21
N SER A 164 -2.32 -7.50 1.34
CA SER A 164 -1.04 -8.13 1.64
C SER A 164 -1.12 -9.30 2.59
N GLY A 165 -0.31 -10.32 2.32
CA GLY A 165 -0.05 -11.43 3.25
C GLY A 165 1.02 -11.14 4.31
N GLY A 166 1.65 -9.95 4.30
CA GLY A 166 2.67 -9.57 5.28
C GLY A 166 4.06 -9.34 4.69
N ALA A 167 5.10 -9.54 5.49
CA ALA A 167 6.50 -9.39 5.10
C ALA A 167 6.95 -10.43 4.07
N ARG A 168 7.81 -10.05 3.12
CA ARG A 168 8.33 -10.93 2.06
C ARG A 168 9.44 -11.83 2.62
N MET A 169 9.13 -13.11 2.82
CA MET A 169 10.04 -14.07 3.44
C MET A 169 11.40 -14.18 2.75
N GLN A 170 11.42 -14.12 1.41
CA GLN A 170 12.63 -14.24 0.59
C GLN A 170 13.66 -13.13 0.83
N GLU A 171 13.23 -12.00 1.37
CA GLU A 171 14.09 -10.86 1.69
C GLU A 171 14.48 -10.80 3.19
N GLY A 172 14.01 -11.76 4.00
CA GLY A 172 14.38 -11.91 5.39
C GLY A 172 14.28 -10.62 6.20
N ILE A 173 15.35 -10.26 6.92
CA ILE A 173 15.41 -9.06 7.75
C ILE A 173 15.22 -7.76 6.95
N LEU A 174 15.61 -7.72 5.67
CA LEU A 174 15.46 -6.54 4.82
C LEU A 174 13.98 -6.19 4.58
N SER A 175 13.13 -7.21 4.47
CA SER A 175 11.68 -7.04 4.44
C SER A 175 11.16 -6.45 5.76
N LEU A 176 11.61 -6.95 6.91
CA LEU A 176 11.21 -6.43 8.22
C LEU A 176 11.64 -4.98 8.43
N MET A 177 12.81 -4.58 7.90
CA MET A 177 13.29 -3.21 7.97
C MET A 177 12.44 -2.21 7.16
N GLN A 178 11.56 -2.69 6.28
CA GLN A 178 10.63 -1.78 5.60
C GLN A 178 9.54 -1.24 6.55
N MET A 179 9.19 -1.97 7.61
CA MET A 179 8.22 -1.50 8.60
C MET A 179 8.66 -0.18 9.29
N PRO A 180 9.83 -0.09 9.92
CA PRO A 180 10.27 1.18 10.51
C PRO A 180 10.51 2.27 9.46
N ARG A 181 11.01 1.93 8.25
CA ARG A 181 11.21 2.91 7.18
C ARG A 181 9.90 3.58 6.75
N THR A 182 8.85 2.80 6.52
CA THR A 182 7.52 3.32 6.17
C THR A 182 6.90 4.10 7.32
N THR A 183 7.11 3.69 8.57
CA THR A 183 6.65 4.42 9.77
C THR A 183 7.26 5.82 9.85
N VAL A 184 8.55 5.97 9.54
CA VAL A 184 9.21 7.30 9.47
C VAL A 184 8.57 8.17 8.38
N ALA A 185 8.21 7.60 7.24
CA ALA A 185 7.52 8.34 6.18
C ALA A 185 6.11 8.80 6.60
N VAL A 186 5.36 7.95 7.32
CA VAL A 186 4.07 8.34 7.93
C VAL A 186 4.26 9.52 8.89
N GLN A 187 5.29 9.50 9.73
CA GLN A 187 5.56 10.60 10.66
C GLN A 187 5.78 11.93 9.92
N ARG A 188 6.46 11.92 8.77
CA ARG A 188 6.65 13.12 7.94
C ARG A 188 5.32 13.68 7.38
N LEU A 189 4.38 12.80 6.98
CA LEU A 189 3.04 13.24 6.58
C LEU A 189 2.29 13.90 7.75
N ARG A 190 2.38 13.31 8.96
CA ARG A 190 1.77 13.86 10.18
C ARG A 190 2.35 15.24 10.54
N GLU A 191 3.66 15.39 10.51
CA GLU A 191 4.33 16.68 10.75
C GLU A 191 3.89 17.74 9.74
N ALA A 192 3.72 17.37 8.49
CA ALA A 192 3.18 18.24 7.44
C ALA A 192 1.66 18.43 7.54
N LYS A 193 0.98 17.72 8.44
CA LYS A 193 -0.49 17.72 8.62
C LYS A 193 -1.22 17.35 7.33
N LEU A 194 -0.66 16.43 6.56
CA LEU A 194 -1.29 15.88 5.35
C LEU A 194 -2.11 14.64 5.70
N PRO A 195 -3.35 14.53 5.20
CA PRO A 195 -4.17 13.36 5.44
C PRO A 195 -3.51 12.10 4.88
N TYR A 196 -3.41 11.07 5.72
CA TYR A 196 -3.05 9.72 5.34
C TYR A 196 -4.23 8.79 5.60
N ILE A 197 -4.89 8.32 4.54
CA ILE A 197 -6.07 7.46 4.62
C ILE A 197 -5.70 6.08 4.12
N VAL A 198 -6.05 5.05 4.89
CA VAL A 198 -5.79 3.65 4.55
C VAL A 198 -7.10 2.94 4.24
N VAL A 199 -7.14 2.28 3.10
CA VAL A 199 -8.24 1.39 2.70
C VAL A 199 -7.74 -0.05 2.79
N LEU A 200 -8.24 -0.77 3.80
CA LEU A 200 -7.88 -2.14 4.09
C LEU A 200 -8.73 -3.09 3.24
N THR A 201 -8.09 -3.92 2.44
CA THR A 201 -8.77 -4.86 1.55
C THR A 201 -8.40 -6.32 1.88
N ASN A 202 -9.06 -7.27 1.26
CA ASN A 202 -8.94 -8.70 1.59
C ASN A 202 -7.78 -9.39 0.84
N PRO A 203 -6.76 -9.93 1.55
CA PRO A 203 -6.45 -9.80 2.97
C PRO A 203 -5.47 -8.66 3.25
N THR A 204 -5.41 -8.19 4.50
CA THR A 204 -4.36 -7.32 5.00
C THR A 204 -3.82 -7.90 6.31
N THR A 205 -2.62 -8.48 6.30
CA THR A 205 -2.12 -9.27 7.44
C THR A 205 -0.63 -9.05 7.72
N GLY A 206 -0.17 -9.61 8.84
CA GLY A 206 1.23 -9.71 9.23
C GLY A 206 1.92 -8.38 9.51
N GLY A 207 3.18 -8.26 9.10
CA GLY A 207 3.99 -7.05 9.29
C GLY A 207 3.41 -5.79 8.64
N VAL A 208 2.50 -5.93 7.68
CA VAL A 208 1.82 -4.82 7.02
C VAL A 208 0.81 -4.17 7.96
N THR A 209 -0.03 -4.96 8.66
CA THR A 209 -0.91 -4.44 9.71
C THR A 209 -0.13 -3.95 10.92
N ALA A 210 0.98 -4.57 11.25
CA ALA A 210 1.85 -4.13 12.35
C ALA A 210 2.65 -2.85 12.04
N SER A 211 2.45 -2.23 10.88
CA SER A 211 3.15 -1.01 10.47
C SER A 211 2.23 -0.02 9.74
N TYR A 212 2.59 0.40 8.56
CA TYR A 212 1.94 1.49 7.83
C TYR A 212 0.43 1.31 7.61
N ALA A 213 -0.08 0.08 7.50
CA ALA A 213 -1.50 -0.13 7.23
C ALA A 213 -2.42 0.27 8.40
N MET A 214 -1.91 0.26 9.64
CA MET A 214 -2.65 0.68 10.83
C MET A 214 -2.13 2.00 11.42
N LEU A 215 -1.42 2.79 10.63
CA LEU A 215 -0.91 4.11 11.03
C LEU A 215 -1.58 5.28 10.28
N GLY A 216 -2.67 5.01 9.55
CA GLY A 216 -3.47 6.04 8.91
C GLY A 216 -4.14 6.99 9.93
N ASP A 217 -4.54 8.15 9.46
CA ASP A 217 -5.42 9.04 10.22
C ASP A 217 -6.87 8.53 10.21
N ILE A 218 -7.24 7.79 9.16
CA ILE A 218 -8.54 7.14 8.99
C ILE A 218 -8.31 5.77 8.35
N HIS A 219 -8.97 4.75 8.92
CA HIS A 219 -8.94 3.37 8.45
C HIS A 219 -10.31 2.97 7.92
N ILE A 220 -10.41 2.72 6.63
CA ILE A 220 -11.61 2.24 5.96
C ILE A 220 -11.35 0.80 5.53
N ALA A 221 -12.32 -0.10 5.69
CA ALA A 221 -12.21 -1.45 5.17
C ALA A 221 -13.29 -1.75 4.13
N GLU A 222 -12.98 -2.64 3.19
CA GLU A 222 -14.01 -3.25 2.34
C GLU A 222 -14.77 -4.32 3.13
N PRO A 223 -16.07 -4.53 2.85
CA PRO A 223 -16.87 -5.57 3.50
C PRO A 223 -16.22 -6.97 3.44
N GLY A 224 -16.27 -7.67 4.55
CA GLY A 224 -15.77 -9.04 4.69
C GLY A 224 -14.25 -9.18 4.60
N ALA A 225 -13.49 -8.09 4.54
CA ALA A 225 -12.03 -8.16 4.44
C ALA A 225 -11.40 -8.79 5.68
N LEU A 226 -10.48 -9.73 5.46
CA LEU A 226 -9.66 -10.32 6.53
C LEU A 226 -8.51 -9.38 6.87
N ILE A 227 -8.51 -8.88 8.09
CA ILE A 227 -7.52 -7.90 8.57
C ILE A 227 -7.01 -8.38 9.93
N GLY A 228 -5.72 -8.61 10.07
CA GLY A 228 -5.15 -9.09 11.32
C GLY A 228 -3.65 -9.29 11.24
N PHE A 229 -3.00 -9.59 12.36
CA PHE A 229 -1.56 -9.91 12.36
C PHE A 229 -1.34 -11.37 11.98
N ALA A 230 -1.69 -12.30 12.84
CA ALA A 230 -1.65 -13.74 12.54
C ALA A 230 -2.97 -14.19 11.92
N GLY A 231 -2.89 -15.14 10.98
CA GLY A 231 -4.10 -15.75 10.40
C GLY A 231 -4.90 -16.53 11.44
N PRO A 232 -6.24 -16.65 11.29
CA PRO A 232 -7.10 -17.34 12.26
C PRO A 232 -6.63 -18.77 12.59
N ARG A 233 -6.23 -19.55 11.58
CA ARG A 233 -5.73 -20.92 11.79
C ARG A 233 -4.50 -20.99 12.71
N VAL A 234 -3.58 -20.02 12.56
CA VAL A 234 -2.36 -19.98 13.39
C VAL A 234 -2.73 -19.68 14.84
N ILE A 235 -3.67 -18.76 15.04
CA ILE A 235 -4.16 -18.40 16.37
C ILE A 235 -4.84 -19.61 17.02
N GLU A 236 -5.82 -20.22 16.35
CA GLU A 236 -6.55 -21.38 16.86
C GLU A 236 -5.63 -22.56 17.20
N GLN A 237 -4.62 -22.83 16.36
CA GLN A 237 -3.63 -23.87 16.63
C GLN A 237 -2.75 -23.54 17.84
N THR A 238 -2.47 -22.26 18.07
CA THR A 238 -1.61 -21.81 19.18
C THR A 238 -2.36 -21.83 20.52
N ILE A 239 -3.58 -21.27 20.56
CA ILE A 239 -4.38 -21.20 21.79
C ILE A 239 -5.24 -22.45 22.03
N ARG A 240 -5.40 -23.30 21.00
CA ARG A 240 -6.23 -24.53 20.99
C ARG A 240 -7.71 -24.25 21.28
N GLU A 241 -8.20 -23.08 20.92
CA GLU A 241 -9.60 -22.67 21.06
C GLU A 241 -10.16 -22.22 19.74
N LYS A 242 -11.48 -22.30 19.57
CA LYS A 242 -12.16 -21.75 18.40
C LYS A 242 -12.30 -20.24 18.56
N LEU A 243 -12.02 -19.52 17.48
CA LEU A 243 -12.21 -18.08 17.44
C LEU A 243 -13.70 -17.74 17.30
N PRO A 244 -14.14 -16.56 17.80
CA PRO A 244 -15.51 -16.08 17.58
C PRO A 244 -15.84 -15.98 16.08
N ASP A 245 -17.11 -16.15 15.75
CA ASP A 245 -17.60 -15.98 14.39
C ASP A 245 -17.28 -14.55 13.88
N GLY A 246 -16.80 -14.46 12.64
CA GLY A 246 -16.40 -13.20 12.06
C GLY A 246 -15.10 -12.59 12.59
N PHE A 247 -14.37 -13.30 13.46
CA PHE A 247 -13.09 -12.80 13.99
C PHE A 247 -12.13 -12.33 12.88
N GLN A 248 -11.52 -11.17 13.08
CA GLN A 248 -10.65 -10.49 12.11
C GLN A 248 -11.33 -10.09 10.79
N ARG A 249 -12.66 -10.12 10.69
CA ARG A 249 -13.37 -9.51 9.56
C ARG A 249 -13.57 -8.02 9.81
N SER A 250 -13.71 -7.28 8.72
CA SER A 250 -13.89 -5.81 8.77
C SER A 250 -15.04 -5.38 9.68
N GLU A 251 -16.17 -6.09 9.65
CA GLU A 251 -17.34 -5.80 10.48
C GLU A 251 -17.04 -5.99 11.98
N TYR A 252 -16.38 -7.12 12.32
CA TYR A 252 -15.93 -7.40 13.68
C TYR A 252 -14.95 -6.31 14.19
N LEU A 253 -14.02 -5.89 13.34
CA LEU A 253 -13.04 -4.86 13.70
C LEU A 253 -13.68 -3.48 13.88
N LEU A 254 -14.71 -3.17 13.11
CA LEU A 254 -15.50 -1.95 13.27
C LEU A 254 -16.23 -1.94 14.62
N GLU A 255 -16.90 -3.03 14.98
CA GLU A 255 -17.59 -3.18 16.26
C GLU A 255 -16.66 -3.06 17.46
N HIS A 256 -15.38 -3.48 17.29
CA HIS A 256 -14.35 -3.39 18.33
C HIS A 256 -13.50 -2.10 18.27
N GLY A 257 -13.86 -1.15 17.43
CA GLY A 257 -13.19 0.15 17.34
C GLY A 257 -11.77 0.11 16.78
N MET A 258 -11.41 -0.96 16.03
CA MET A 258 -10.09 -1.09 15.39
C MET A 258 -10.00 -0.33 14.07
N ILE A 259 -11.11 -0.08 13.41
CA ILE A 259 -11.22 0.68 12.17
C ILE A 259 -12.40 1.66 12.26
N ASP A 260 -12.39 2.67 11.40
CA ASP A 260 -13.37 3.76 11.46
C ASP A 260 -14.62 3.49 10.63
N MET A 261 -14.50 2.76 9.52
CA MET A 261 -15.61 2.52 8.59
C MET A 261 -15.45 1.21 7.84
N VAL A 262 -16.59 0.58 7.50
CA VAL A 262 -16.70 -0.47 6.49
C VAL A 262 -17.54 0.09 5.35
N ILE A 263 -16.94 0.22 4.15
CA ILE A 263 -17.54 0.90 3.00
C ILE A 263 -17.51 -0.01 1.79
N HIS A 264 -18.68 -0.16 1.15
CA HIS A 264 -18.79 -0.89 -0.11
C HIS A 264 -17.92 -0.24 -1.20
N ARG A 265 -17.30 -1.06 -2.05
CA ARG A 265 -16.33 -0.59 -3.07
C ARG A 265 -16.88 0.51 -3.98
N HIS A 266 -18.15 0.42 -4.34
CA HIS A 266 -18.79 1.42 -5.21
C HIS A 266 -18.91 2.79 -4.54
N ASP A 267 -18.99 2.83 -3.21
CA ASP A 267 -19.16 4.07 -2.43
C ASP A 267 -17.82 4.64 -1.95
N LEU A 268 -16.72 3.86 -2.09
CA LEU A 268 -15.39 4.27 -1.62
C LEU A 268 -14.92 5.57 -2.24
N ARG A 269 -15.10 5.75 -3.54
CA ARG A 269 -14.64 6.94 -4.25
C ARG A 269 -15.30 8.20 -3.73
N GLU A 270 -16.63 8.20 -3.57
CA GLU A 270 -17.39 9.34 -3.04
C GLU A 270 -17.03 9.61 -1.58
N THR A 271 -16.96 8.57 -0.76
CA THR A 271 -16.59 8.67 0.66
C THR A 271 -15.19 9.26 0.84
N LEU A 272 -14.21 8.76 0.10
CA LEU A 272 -12.82 9.25 0.15
C LEU A 272 -12.73 10.72 -0.32
N SER A 273 -13.46 11.08 -1.38
CA SER A 273 -13.52 12.48 -1.85
C SER A 273 -14.05 13.40 -0.76
N ARG A 274 -15.15 13.03 -0.11
CA ARG A 274 -15.77 13.79 0.98
C ARG A 274 -14.81 13.98 2.16
N ILE A 275 -14.18 12.89 2.60
CA ILE A 275 -13.21 12.91 3.71
C ILE A 275 -12.01 13.81 3.37
N CYS A 276 -11.42 13.62 2.20
CA CYS A 276 -10.28 14.44 1.77
C CYS A 276 -10.63 15.93 1.72
N ARG A 277 -11.82 16.28 1.20
CA ARG A 277 -12.29 17.67 1.16
C ARG A 277 -12.42 18.28 2.55
N LEU A 278 -13.03 17.55 3.49
CA LEU A 278 -13.18 17.99 4.88
C LEU A 278 -11.82 18.28 5.51
N LEU A 279 -10.88 17.33 5.44
CA LEU A 279 -9.57 17.47 6.06
C LEU A 279 -8.71 18.58 5.43
N VAL A 280 -8.76 18.74 4.10
CA VAL A 280 -8.02 19.80 3.39
C VAL A 280 -8.65 21.18 3.63
N THR A 281 -9.98 21.30 3.68
CA THR A 281 -10.69 22.55 3.92
C THR A 281 -10.46 23.06 5.33
N GLU A 282 -10.56 22.19 6.34
CA GLU A 282 -10.24 22.53 7.73
C GLU A 282 -8.80 23.05 7.88
N ARG A 283 -7.84 22.44 7.18
CA ARG A 283 -6.46 22.90 7.17
C ARG A 283 -6.32 24.33 6.64
N LYS A 284 -6.97 24.66 5.54
CA LYS A 284 -6.97 26.02 4.98
C LYS A 284 -7.59 27.01 5.95
N HIS A 285 -8.67 26.63 6.61
CA HIS A 285 -9.38 27.48 7.58
C HIS A 285 -8.52 27.75 8.83
N ARG A 286 -7.89 26.71 9.41
CA ARG A 286 -6.98 26.85 10.56
C ARG A 286 -5.73 27.68 10.21
N ALA A 287 -5.16 27.52 9.02
CA ALA A 287 -4.03 28.33 8.56
C ALA A 287 -4.42 29.80 8.38
N GLY A 288 -5.62 30.06 7.84
CA GLY A 288 -6.18 31.41 7.74
C GLY A 288 -6.40 32.08 9.09
N MET A 289 -6.98 31.36 10.05
CA MET A 289 -7.20 31.87 11.41
C MET A 289 -5.90 32.15 12.16
N ASN A 290 -4.88 31.30 12.01
CA ASN A 290 -3.57 31.56 12.62
C ASN A 290 -2.89 32.80 12.03
N ASN A 291 -2.97 32.99 10.69
CA ASN A 291 -2.47 34.20 10.05
C ASN A 291 -3.20 35.46 10.51
N VAL A 292 -4.52 35.41 10.71
CA VAL A 292 -5.31 36.52 11.25
C VAL A 292 -4.91 36.82 12.70
N LYS A 293 -4.71 35.79 13.54
CA LYS A 293 -4.24 35.97 14.93
C LYS A 293 -2.84 36.58 14.98
N LEU A 294 -1.93 36.09 14.13
CA LEU A 294 -0.56 36.64 14.01
C LEU A 294 -0.58 38.09 13.54
N ARG A 295 -1.38 38.44 12.53
CA ARG A 295 -1.54 39.80 12.07
C ARG A 295 -2.13 40.75 13.13
N LYS A 296 -3.15 40.29 13.88
CA LYS A 296 -3.72 41.06 15.00
C LYS A 296 -2.71 41.25 16.12
N LYS A 297 -1.89 40.23 16.44
CA LYS A 297 -0.83 40.31 17.46
C LYS A 297 0.30 41.28 17.02
N ALA A 298 0.69 41.25 15.73
CA ALA A 298 1.69 42.15 15.18
C ALA A 298 1.18 43.60 15.13
N ALA A 299 -0.09 43.83 14.77
CA ALA A 299 -0.72 45.16 14.78
C ALA A 299 -0.85 45.72 16.19
N ALA A 300 -1.16 44.86 17.19
CA ALA A 300 -1.23 45.25 18.60
C ALA A 300 0.16 45.54 19.22
N ALA A 301 1.23 45.00 18.64
CA ALA A 301 2.60 45.20 19.09
C ALA A 301 3.31 46.39 18.42
N GLY A 302 2.65 47.12 17.51
CA GLY A 302 3.21 48.29 16.84
C GLY A 302 4.42 48.03 15.93
N ALA A 303 4.71 46.76 15.63
CA ALA A 303 5.86 46.37 14.79
C ALA A 303 5.40 46.02 13.38
N ALA A 304 5.92 46.68 12.37
CA ALA A 304 5.82 46.22 10.99
C ALA A 304 6.51 44.87 10.85
N PRO A 305 5.92 43.86 10.19
CA PRO A 305 6.52 42.54 10.06
C PRO A 305 7.75 42.62 9.17
N GLU A 306 8.92 42.52 9.74
CA GLU A 306 10.15 42.23 9.02
C GLU A 306 10.08 40.75 8.53
N ILE A 307 9.93 40.57 7.23
CA ILE A 307 10.01 39.28 6.58
C ILE A 307 11.49 38.86 6.56
N LYS A 308 11.93 38.16 7.60
CA LYS A 308 13.20 37.42 7.54
C LYS A 308 13.03 36.23 6.61
N LEU A 309 13.57 36.32 5.42
CA LEU A 309 13.85 35.19 4.56
C LEU A 309 14.81 34.24 5.28
N PRO A 310 14.58 32.91 5.27
CA PRO A 310 15.55 31.98 5.83
C PRO A 310 16.85 32.10 5.04
N ALA A 311 17.95 32.34 5.77
CA ALA A 311 19.29 32.30 5.21
C ALA A 311 19.55 30.94 4.60
N THR A 312 20.03 30.94 3.38
CA THR A 312 20.50 29.79 2.63
C THR A 312 21.44 28.93 3.48
N ALA A 313 21.16 27.63 3.48
CA ALA A 313 22.02 26.60 4.06
C ALA A 313 23.43 26.68 3.47
N GLY A 314 24.37 27.04 4.30
CA GLY A 314 25.77 26.97 3.99
C GLY A 314 26.55 26.70 5.26
N GLN A 315 27.21 25.56 5.24
CA GLN A 315 28.18 25.01 6.19
C GLN A 315 27.64 23.98 7.18
N ILE A 316 27.71 22.73 6.72
CA ILE A 316 27.82 21.56 7.59
C ILE A 316 29.24 21.60 8.19
N ALA A 317 29.34 21.99 9.47
CA ALA A 317 30.55 21.81 10.22
C ALA A 317 30.79 20.31 10.41
N THR A 318 31.90 19.81 9.91
CA THR A 318 32.41 18.48 10.20
C THR A 318 32.82 18.44 11.66
N ALA A 319 32.01 17.82 12.51
CA ALA A 319 32.40 17.47 13.86
C ALA A 319 33.28 16.22 13.77
N GLU A 320 34.51 16.29 14.27
CA GLU A 320 35.38 15.11 14.50
C GLU A 320 34.71 14.17 15.53
N PRO A 321 34.82 12.84 15.36
CA PRO A 321 34.24 11.91 16.32
C PRO A 321 35.01 11.93 17.66
N GLU A 322 34.27 12.10 18.75
CA GLU A 322 34.78 11.92 20.10
C GLU A 322 35.35 10.50 20.30
N PRO A 323 36.48 10.33 21.03
CA PRO A 323 37.01 9.01 21.31
C PRO A 323 36.11 8.21 22.26
N ALA A 324 35.93 6.94 21.95
CA ALA A 324 35.14 6.00 22.72
C ALA A 324 35.65 5.84 24.16
N PRO A 325 34.76 5.69 25.17
CA PRO A 325 35.14 5.45 26.54
C PRO A 325 35.77 4.07 26.70
N PRO A 326 36.70 3.89 27.69
CA PRO A 326 37.42 2.63 27.88
C PRO A 326 36.51 1.49 28.27
N GLY A 327 36.73 0.34 27.64
CA GLY A 327 35.93 -0.86 27.78
C GLY A 327 35.87 -1.39 29.20
N ASN A 328 34.66 -1.68 29.65
CA ASN A 328 34.40 -2.46 30.85
C ASN A 328 34.62 -3.94 30.51
N GLN A 329 35.67 -4.54 31.08
CA GLN A 329 35.87 -5.98 31.04
C GLN A 329 34.76 -6.65 31.85
N LEU A 330 33.93 -7.42 31.18
CA LEU A 330 33.04 -8.40 31.80
C LEU A 330 33.76 -9.74 31.79
N ASP A 331 34.47 -10.03 32.86
CA ASP A 331 34.97 -11.37 33.20
C ASP A 331 33.80 -12.24 33.69
N GLY A 332 33.68 -13.43 33.11
CA GLY A 332 33.11 -14.59 33.78
C GLY A 332 31.62 -14.87 33.54
N ILE A 333 31.22 -15.38 32.37
CA ILE A 333 30.06 -16.27 32.26
C ILE A 333 30.46 -17.55 31.53
N THR A 334 30.62 -18.63 32.32
CA THR A 334 30.78 -20.00 31.84
C THR A 334 29.45 -20.51 31.25
N PRO A 335 29.41 -21.15 30.08
CA PRO A 335 28.20 -21.75 29.55
C PRO A 335 27.79 -23.02 30.30
N PRO A 336 26.50 -23.33 30.40
CA PRO A 336 25.99 -24.55 31.03
C PRO A 336 26.35 -25.81 30.21
N PRO A 337 26.51 -26.99 30.84
CA PRO A 337 26.84 -28.24 30.16
C PRO A 337 25.64 -28.72 29.30
N GLY A 338 25.99 -29.23 28.13
CA GLY A 338 25.01 -29.84 27.22
C GLY A 338 24.48 -31.19 27.76
N PRO A 339 23.27 -31.61 27.28
CA PRO A 339 22.70 -32.88 27.70
C PRO A 339 23.48 -34.07 27.12
N SER A 340 23.78 -35.01 27.97
CA SER A 340 24.40 -36.28 27.64
C SER A 340 23.38 -37.24 27.04
N SER A 341 23.79 -37.87 25.92
CA SER A 341 23.34 -39.10 25.25
C SER A 341 21.86 -39.31 25.05
#